data_1d3aef990a56fcd6ee6788a6c92c4958
#
_entry.id   1d3aef990a56fcd6ee6788a6c92c4958
#
_cell.length_a   1.000
_cell.length_b   1.000
_cell.length_c   1.000
_cell.angle_alpha   90.00
_cell.angle_beta   90.00
_cell.angle_gamma   90.00
#
_symmetry.space_group_name_H-M   'P 1'
#
loop_
_entity.id
_entity.type
_entity.pdbx_description
1 polymer ?
#
loop_
_entity_poly.entity_id
_entity_poly.type
_entity_poly.pdbx_seq_one_letter_code
_entity_poly.pdbx_strand_id
1 'polypeptide(L)'
;MNGIHSKVIGRPWLASAAFAAALLGPGMWMAHGQTDTPAVSPDNSGTNKAHTNTADQQSEASSDRMLTKKIRQALIADKSLSTYGHNVKIITKDGSVTLRGPVHSEEEKQTIATKTESIVGSPDKVTNQLTVKQ
;
A
#
# COMPACT_ATOMS: atom_id res chain seq x y z
N MET A 1 -38.30 -8.70 -24.46
CA MET A 1 -37.80 -8.61 -25.85
C MET A 1 -36.46 -7.92 -25.82
N ASN A 2 -35.45 -8.55 -26.44
CA ASN A 2 -34.05 -8.09 -26.68
C ASN A 2 -33.15 -8.05 -25.42
N GLY A 3 -32.27 -8.93 -25.10
CA GLY A 3 -31.46 -9.95 -25.83
C GLY A 3 -30.24 -9.32 -26.49
N ILE A 4 -29.12 -9.02 -25.70
CA ILE A 4 -27.84 -8.77 -26.33
C ILE A 4 -26.80 -9.70 -25.73
N HIS A 5 -26.42 -10.66 -26.55
CA HIS A 5 -25.34 -11.61 -26.33
C HIS A 5 -24.00 -10.90 -26.55
N SER A 6 -23.15 -10.92 -25.57
CA SER A 6 -21.74 -10.57 -25.77
C SER A 6 -20.91 -11.85 -25.96
N LYS A 7 -20.42 -11.96 -27.15
CA LYS A 7 -19.67 -13.05 -27.74
C LYS A 7 -18.23 -13.01 -27.27
N VAL A 8 -17.84 -14.00 -26.48
CA VAL A 8 -16.43 -14.22 -26.10
C VAL A 8 -15.71 -14.87 -27.28
N ILE A 9 -14.74 -14.18 -27.84
CA ILE A 9 -13.88 -14.69 -28.90
C ILE A 9 -12.62 -15.30 -28.25
N GLY A 10 -12.57 -16.61 -28.20
CA GLY A 10 -11.38 -17.37 -27.88
C GLY A 10 -10.40 -17.34 -29.06
N ARG A 11 -9.13 -17.09 -28.76
CA ARG A 11 -8.04 -17.27 -29.73
C ARG A 11 -7.21 -18.46 -29.32
N PRO A 12 -7.10 -19.50 -30.16
CA PRO A 12 -6.18 -20.61 -29.93
C PRO A 12 -4.79 -20.25 -30.43
N TRP A 13 -3.79 -20.44 -29.62
CA TRP A 13 -2.40 -20.40 -30.04
C TRP A 13 -1.91 -21.84 -30.23
N LEU A 14 -1.93 -22.27 -31.46
CA LEU A 14 -1.20 -23.43 -31.94
C LEU A 14 -0.01 -22.92 -32.76
N ALA A 15 1.18 -23.26 -32.39
CA ALA A 15 2.29 -23.37 -33.34
C ALA A 15 3.35 -24.32 -32.79
N SER A 16 3.36 -25.48 -33.35
CA SER A 16 4.44 -26.45 -33.36
C SER A 16 5.64 -25.93 -34.14
N ALA A 17 6.84 -26.24 -33.71
CA ALA A 17 7.97 -26.49 -34.63
C ALA A 17 9.02 -27.35 -33.91
N ALA A 18 9.07 -28.61 -34.32
CA ALA A 18 10.18 -29.51 -34.08
C ALA A 18 11.33 -29.18 -35.02
N PHE A 19 12.55 -29.14 -34.54
CA PHE A 19 13.74 -29.33 -35.35
C PHE A 19 14.73 -30.20 -34.61
N ALA A 20 14.92 -31.40 -35.15
CA ALA A 20 15.97 -32.31 -34.81
C ALA A 20 17.19 -32.01 -35.68
N ALA A 21 18.36 -31.95 -35.09
CA ALA A 21 19.62 -32.17 -35.82
C ALA A 21 20.64 -32.77 -34.86
N ALA A 22 20.94 -34.02 -35.11
CA ALA A 22 22.05 -34.76 -34.52
C ALA A 22 23.35 -34.43 -35.24
N LEU A 23 24.43 -34.21 -34.48
CA LEU A 23 25.78 -34.43 -34.97
C LEU A 23 26.65 -34.94 -33.81
N LEU A 24 27.17 -36.16 -34.02
CA LEU A 24 28.14 -36.83 -33.19
C LEU A 24 29.51 -36.12 -33.33
N GLY A 25 30.17 -35.90 -32.18
CA GLY A 25 31.62 -35.62 -32.14
C GLY A 25 32.20 -36.17 -30.85
N PRO A 26 33.18 -37.10 -30.92
CA PRO A 26 33.85 -37.58 -29.72
C PRO A 26 35.00 -36.63 -29.34
N GLY A 27 34.81 -35.91 -28.24
CA GLY A 27 35.83 -35.06 -27.64
C GLY A 27 36.09 -35.48 -26.22
N MET A 28 37.23 -36.08 -25.96
CA MET A 28 37.81 -36.33 -24.64
C MET A 28 37.87 -35.02 -23.85
N TRP A 29 37.19 -34.96 -22.72
CA TRP A 29 37.40 -33.89 -21.79
C TRP A 29 37.84 -34.42 -20.43
N MET A 30 39.00 -33.95 -20.05
CA MET A 30 39.65 -34.18 -18.77
C MET A 30 38.70 -33.79 -17.60
N ALA A 31 38.68 -34.66 -16.63
CA ALA A 31 38.05 -34.41 -15.34
C ALA A 31 38.73 -33.21 -14.66
N HIS A 32 38.03 -32.10 -14.63
CA HIS A 32 38.30 -31.05 -13.64
C HIS A 32 37.43 -31.34 -12.43
N GLY A 33 38.09 -31.65 -11.34
CA GLY A 33 37.41 -31.78 -10.06
C GLY A 33 36.72 -30.46 -9.70
N GLN A 34 35.42 -30.46 -9.86
CA GLN A 34 34.57 -29.44 -9.20
C GLN A 34 34.49 -29.83 -7.73
N THR A 35 35.18 -29.08 -6.92
CA THR A 35 34.88 -29.02 -5.49
C THR A 35 33.49 -28.40 -5.39
N ASP A 36 32.48 -29.22 -5.21
CA ASP A 36 31.18 -28.81 -4.80
C ASP A 36 31.29 -28.15 -3.41
N THR A 37 31.54 -26.87 -3.41
CA THR A 37 31.26 -26.04 -2.25
C THR A 37 29.73 -25.95 -2.20
N PRO A 38 29.05 -26.47 -1.18
CA PRO A 38 27.61 -26.26 -1.06
C PRO A 38 27.40 -24.77 -0.98
N ALA A 39 26.70 -24.23 -1.98
CA ALA A 39 26.20 -22.87 -1.95
C ALA A 39 25.26 -22.80 -0.76
N VAL A 40 25.75 -22.27 0.35
CA VAL A 40 24.93 -21.91 1.49
C VAL A 40 24.03 -20.78 0.98
N SER A 41 22.84 -21.13 0.57
CA SER A 41 21.80 -20.14 0.36
C SER A 41 21.66 -19.33 1.65
N PRO A 42 21.79 -18.01 1.62
CA PRO A 42 21.60 -17.22 2.82
C PRO A 42 20.20 -17.50 3.34
N ASP A 43 20.14 -18.15 4.50
CA ASP A 43 18.87 -18.41 5.18
C ASP A 43 18.29 -17.07 5.66
N ASN A 44 17.38 -16.53 4.89
CA ASN A 44 16.68 -15.28 5.17
C ASN A 44 15.47 -15.48 6.08
N SER A 45 15.25 -16.72 6.56
CA SER A 45 14.10 -17.07 7.40
C SER A 45 14.14 -16.38 8.77
N GLY A 46 15.33 -16.11 9.30
CA GLY A 46 15.49 -15.39 10.56
C GLY A 46 15.11 -13.90 10.47
N THR A 47 15.40 -13.28 9.33
CA THR A 47 15.09 -11.86 9.10
C THR A 47 13.59 -11.64 8.88
N ASN A 48 12.90 -12.60 8.26
CA ASN A 48 11.46 -12.54 8.06
C ASN A 48 10.65 -12.73 9.36
N LYS A 49 11.16 -13.43 10.34
CA LYS A 49 10.50 -13.60 11.65
C LYS A 49 10.42 -12.31 12.46
N ALA A 50 11.34 -11.37 12.25
CA ALA A 50 11.34 -10.07 12.93
C ALA A 50 10.35 -9.06 12.36
N HIS A 51 9.78 -9.32 11.17
CA HIS A 51 8.87 -8.43 10.44
C HIS A 51 7.59 -9.12 9.98
N THR A 52 7.17 -10.20 10.64
CA THR A 52 5.86 -10.79 10.39
C THR A 52 4.78 -9.86 10.92
N ASN A 53 4.50 -8.80 10.17
CA ASN A 53 3.19 -8.19 10.26
C ASN A 53 2.18 -9.27 9.91
N THR A 54 1.32 -9.62 10.85
CA THR A 54 0.23 -10.56 10.58
C THR A 54 -0.68 -9.97 9.49
N ALA A 55 -1.43 -10.83 8.80
CA ALA A 55 -2.38 -10.38 7.76
C ALA A 55 -3.34 -9.32 8.31
N ASP A 56 -3.72 -9.42 9.59
CA ASP A 56 -4.57 -8.47 10.28
C ASP A 56 -3.89 -7.10 10.43
N GLN A 57 -2.63 -7.06 10.86
CA GLN A 57 -1.86 -5.81 10.98
C GLN A 57 -1.64 -5.14 9.62
N GLN A 58 -1.48 -5.91 8.54
CA GLN A 58 -1.39 -5.37 7.19
C GLN A 58 -2.73 -4.78 6.73
N SER A 59 -3.83 -5.43 7.08
CA SER A 59 -5.19 -4.96 6.77
C SER A 59 -5.49 -3.65 7.50
N GLU A 60 -5.21 -3.58 8.78
CA GLU A 60 -5.38 -2.36 9.60
C GLU A 60 -4.52 -1.20 9.09
N ALA A 61 -3.23 -1.45 8.80
CA ALA A 61 -2.35 -0.45 8.22
C ALA A 61 -2.83 0.05 6.84
N SER A 62 -3.48 -0.81 6.05
CA SER A 62 -4.08 -0.42 4.78
C SER A 62 -5.31 0.47 4.99
N SER A 63 -6.17 0.12 5.93
CA SER A 63 -7.36 0.88 6.31
C SER A 63 -6.99 2.26 6.84
N ASP A 64 -5.99 2.35 7.70
CA ASP A 64 -5.47 3.60 8.26
C ASP A 64 -4.92 4.53 7.17
N ARG A 65 -4.22 3.98 6.19
CA ARG A 65 -3.73 4.77 5.04
C ARG A 65 -4.88 5.33 4.21
N MET A 66 -5.92 4.52 3.96
CA MET A 66 -7.10 4.97 3.23
C MET A 66 -7.86 6.04 3.99
N LEU A 67 -8.00 5.88 5.31
CA LEU A 67 -8.63 6.87 6.18
C LEU A 67 -7.86 8.18 6.18
N THR A 68 -6.53 8.13 6.37
CA THR A 68 -5.65 9.30 6.27
C THR A 68 -5.80 10.01 4.92
N LYS A 69 -5.86 9.25 3.82
CA LYS A 69 -6.04 9.81 2.48
C LYS A 69 -7.37 10.52 2.33
N LYS A 70 -8.47 9.93 2.81
CA LYS A 70 -9.81 10.54 2.75
C LYS A 70 -9.85 11.85 3.53
N ILE A 71 -9.31 11.86 4.76
CA ILE A 71 -9.25 13.07 5.59
C ILE A 71 -8.42 14.14 4.88
N ARG A 72 -7.23 13.78 4.37
CA ARG A 72 -6.37 14.72 3.65
C ARG A 72 -7.07 15.34 2.44
N GLN A 73 -7.75 14.53 1.65
CA GLN A 73 -8.49 15.02 0.48
C GLN A 73 -9.62 15.98 0.88
N ALA A 74 -10.36 15.69 1.94
CA ALA A 74 -11.43 16.54 2.43
C ALA A 74 -10.92 17.89 2.96
N LEU A 75 -9.76 17.89 3.63
CA LEU A 75 -9.14 19.13 4.11
C LEU A 75 -8.58 19.97 2.95
N ILE A 76 -7.95 19.36 1.96
CA ILE A 76 -7.42 20.08 0.78
C ILE A 76 -8.55 20.65 -0.10
N ALA A 77 -9.68 19.95 -0.20
CA ALA A 77 -10.83 20.39 -0.96
C ALA A 77 -11.58 21.56 -0.32
N ASP A 78 -11.37 21.80 0.97
CA ASP A 78 -12.04 22.85 1.72
C ASP A 78 -11.31 24.19 1.57
N LYS A 79 -11.87 25.05 0.73
CA LYS A 79 -11.32 26.38 0.46
C LYS A 79 -11.49 27.37 1.62
N SER A 80 -12.26 27.04 2.64
CA SER A 80 -12.41 27.87 3.83
C SER A 80 -11.24 27.77 4.81
N LEU A 81 -10.45 26.71 4.66
CA LEU A 81 -9.27 26.48 5.49
C LEU A 81 -8.07 27.32 5.03
N SER A 82 -7.32 27.82 5.98
CA SER A 82 -6.05 28.50 5.71
C SER A 82 -4.97 27.53 5.22
N THR A 83 -3.84 28.07 4.78
CA THR A 83 -2.65 27.28 4.46
C THR A 83 -2.20 26.41 5.65
N TYR A 84 -2.38 26.90 6.87
CA TYR A 84 -2.06 26.13 8.08
C TYR A 84 -3.01 24.92 8.23
N GLY A 85 -4.32 25.11 8.05
CA GLY A 85 -5.31 24.03 8.12
C GLY A 85 -5.08 22.97 7.06
N HIS A 86 -4.64 23.34 5.87
CA HIS A 86 -4.27 22.39 4.81
C HIS A 86 -3.00 21.57 5.15
N ASN A 87 -2.13 22.10 6.01
CA ASN A 87 -0.86 21.45 6.41
C ASN A 87 -0.93 20.72 7.76
N VAL A 88 -2.11 20.50 8.28
CA VAL A 88 -2.30 19.74 9.53
C VAL A 88 -1.73 18.34 9.40
N LYS A 89 -1.03 17.87 10.42
CA LYS A 89 -0.51 16.52 10.52
C LYS A 89 -1.63 15.57 10.97
N ILE A 90 -1.91 14.56 10.17
CA ILE A 90 -2.90 13.52 10.43
C ILE A 90 -2.14 12.25 10.78
N ILE A 91 -2.38 11.69 11.95
CA ILE A 91 -1.81 10.43 12.42
C ILE A 91 -2.96 9.47 12.63
N THR A 92 -2.99 8.39 11.87
CA THR A 92 -4.02 7.37 11.99
C THR A 92 -3.38 6.08 12.49
N LYS A 93 -4.00 5.49 13.50
CA LYS A 93 -3.58 4.22 14.07
C LYS A 93 -4.80 3.47 14.59
N ASP A 94 -4.99 2.24 14.15
CA ASP A 94 -6.07 1.34 14.58
C ASP A 94 -7.46 1.99 14.43
N GLY A 95 -7.66 2.74 13.34
CA GLY A 95 -8.88 3.48 13.07
C GLY A 95 -9.09 4.74 13.93
N SER A 96 -8.14 5.07 14.79
CA SER A 96 -8.15 6.32 15.57
C SER A 96 -7.29 7.38 14.88
N VAL A 97 -7.73 8.63 14.94
CA VAL A 97 -7.07 9.75 14.26
C VAL A 97 -6.64 10.81 15.27
N THR A 98 -5.38 11.20 15.20
CA THR A 98 -4.85 12.35 15.94
C THR A 98 -4.50 13.47 14.97
N LEU A 99 -5.07 14.65 15.18
CA LEU A 99 -4.80 15.87 14.43
C LEU A 99 -3.80 16.74 15.20
N ARG A 100 -2.72 17.16 14.54
CA ARG A 100 -1.67 18.00 15.15
C ARG A 100 -1.23 19.09 14.19
N GLY A 101 -0.93 20.23 14.75
CA GLY A 101 -0.35 21.36 14.01
C GLY A 101 -0.99 22.69 14.32
N PRO A 102 -0.42 23.78 13.80
CA PRO A 102 -0.98 25.11 13.95
C PRO A 102 -2.18 25.29 13.01
N VAL A 103 -3.17 26.06 13.46
CA VAL A 103 -4.30 26.54 12.68
C VAL A 103 -4.44 28.05 12.89
N HIS A 104 -5.17 28.72 12.02
CA HIS A 104 -5.31 30.17 12.04
C HIS A 104 -6.30 30.66 13.10
N SER A 105 -7.38 29.90 13.37
CA SER A 105 -8.42 30.28 14.32
C SER A 105 -9.01 29.07 15.04
N GLU A 106 -9.81 29.33 16.09
CA GLU A 106 -10.54 28.29 16.80
C GLU A 106 -11.67 27.71 15.95
N GLU A 107 -12.30 28.54 15.10
CA GLU A 107 -13.30 28.06 14.13
C GLU A 107 -12.69 27.08 13.13
N GLU A 108 -11.50 27.38 12.63
CA GLU A 108 -10.77 26.48 11.72
C GLU A 108 -10.45 25.13 12.41
N LYS A 109 -10.00 25.19 13.67
CA LYS A 109 -9.75 24.01 14.48
C LYS A 109 -11.00 23.12 14.62
N GLN A 110 -12.16 23.74 14.91
CA GLN A 110 -13.42 23.02 15.01
C GLN A 110 -13.86 22.46 13.66
N THR A 111 -13.74 23.23 12.59
CA THR A 111 -14.08 22.78 11.23
C THR A 111 -13.29 21.54 10.84
N ILE A 112 -11.99 21.54 11.11
CA ILE A 112 -11.11 20.40 10.82
C ILE A 112 -11.50 19.17 11.66
N ALA A 113 -11.81 19.38 12.96
CA ALA A 113 -12.23 18.30 13.84
C ALA A 113 -13.55 17.68 13.37
N THR A 114 -14.58 18.48 13.16
CA THR A 114 -15.91 18.01 12.72
C THR A 114 -15.85 17.29 11.38
N LYS A 115 -15.07 17.81 10.42
CA LYS A 115 -14.85 17.12 9.14
C LYS A 115 -14.18 15.76 9.31
N THR A 116 -13.19 15.69 10.18
CA THR A 116 -12.49 14.45 10.46
C THR A 116 -13.41 13.45 11.14
N GLU A 117 -14.19 13.88 12.12
CA GLU A 117 -15.18 13.06 12.83
C GLU A 117 -16.23 12.47 11.87
N SER A 118 -16.72 13.27 10.92
CA SER A 118 -17.67 12.83 9.91
C SER A 118 -17.10 11.71 9.01
N ILE A 119 -15.81 11.74 8.74
CA ILE A 119 -15.12 10.74 7.90
C ILE A 119 -14.80 9.47 8.71
N VAL A 120 -14.41 9.63 9.97
CA VAL A 120 -14.11 8.54 10.91
C VAL A 120 -15.38 7.83 11.35
N GLY A 121 -16.48 8.55 11.44
CA GLY A 121 -17.79 8.06 11.89
C GLY A 121 -17.95 7.96 13.41
N SER A 122 -16.95 8.37 14.19
CA SER A 122 -16.98 8.34 15.64
C SER A 122 -16.13 9.47 16.24
N PRO A 123 -16.69 10.39 17.00
CA PRO A 123 -15.95 11.50 17.61
C PRO A 123 -14.90 11.00 18.63
N ASP A 124 -15.21 9.93 19.37
CA ASP A 124 -14.30 9.34 20.37
C ASP A 124 -12.98 8.84 19.78
N LYS A 125 -12.96 8.58 18.48
CA LYS A 125 -11.75 8.14 17.76
C LYS A 125 -10.92 9.30 17.21
N VAL A 126 -11.35 10.54 17.41
CA VAL A 126 -10.64 11.73 16.92
C VAL A 126 -10.04 12.50 18.09
N THR A 127 -8.74 12.55 18.16
CA THR A 127 -7.99 13.36 19.14
C THR A 127 -7.54 14.66 18.49
N ASN A 128 -8.09 15.78 18.94
CA ASN A 128 -7.74 17.10 18.43
C ASN A 128 -6.61 17.72 19.26
N GLN A 129 -5.41 17.78 18.69
CA GLN A 129 -4.22 18.44 19.26
C GLN A 129 -3.76 19.62 18.38
N LEU A 130 -4.71 20.31 17.76
CA LEU A 130 -4.44 21.51 16.98
C LEU A 130 -4.24 22.71 17.90
N THR A 131 -3.29 23.57 17.56
CA THR A 131 -2.98 24.80 18.31
C THR A 131 -3.28 26.01 17.45
N VAL A 132 -3.99 26.97 18.00
CA VAL A 132 -4.23 28.25 17.31
C VAL A 132 -2.95 29.08 17.35
N LYS A 133 -2.50 29.50 16.17
CA LYS A 133 -1.32 30.36 16.03
C LYS A 133 -1.77 31.81 16.18
N GLN A 134 -1.31 32.44 17.22
CA GLN A 134 -1.43 33.90 17.42
C GLN A 134 -0.42 34.67 16.57
#